data_ea505739afe0ec0fba91604088812a8c
#
_entry.id   ea505739afe0ec0fba91604088812a8c
#
_cell.length_a   1.000
_cell.length_b   1.000
_cell.length_c   1.000
_cell.angle_alpha   90.00
_cell.angle_beta   90.00
_cell.angle_gamma   90.00
#
_symmetry.space_group_name_H-M   'P 1'
#
loop_
_entity.id
_entity.type
_entity.pdbx_description
1 polymer ?
#
loop_
_entity_poly.entity_id
_entity_poly.type
_entity_poly.pdbx_seq_one_letter_code
_entity_poly.pdbx_strand_id
1 'polypeptide(L)'
;MTMTDNGGNDSETERMRTEIERMFTDIMNRYSVSDDEGPLADEVEAFLSRQPHLTVRRHGDTMVASTNLGRERRVVLAGHLDTVPVIDNFPPRWLEPGDPLIREDIAAAYPGERVMWGRGATDMKASDAVMLYLAANLKNPKYDLTFVFYDHEEVAAEKNGLRKVAESHPDWIQGDFAVIGEPTDCGI
;
A
#
# COMPACT_ATOMS: atom_id res chain seq x y z
N MET A 1 41.36 -14.24 3.57
CA MET A 1 40.14 -13.60 4.10
C MET A 1 39.42 -13.00 2.89
N THR A 2 38.54 -13.78 2.30
CA THR A 2 37.82 -13.48 1.06
C THR A 2 36.68 -12.55 1.40
N MET A 3 36.70 -11.33 0.87
CA MET A 3 35.56 -10.43 0.90
C MET A 3 34.44 -11.04 0.06
N THR A 4 33.32 -11.34 0.69
CA THR A 4 32.10 -11.80 0.03
C THR A 4 31.51 -10.65 -0.76
N ASP A 5 31.23 -10.92 -2.01
CA ASP A 5 30.62 -10.07 -3.02
C ASP A 5 29.23 -9.56 -2.56
N ASN A 6 29.14 -8.32 -2.11
CA ASN A 6 27.88 -7.64 -1.75
C ASN A 6 27.15 -7.04 -2.96
N GLY A 7 27.72 -7.11 -4.15
CA GLY A 7 27.19 -6.43 -5.33
C GLY A 7 25.84 -6.96 -5.85
N GLY A 8 25.46 -8.19 -5.50
CA GLY A 8 24.17 -8.77 -5.88
C GLY A 8 22.99 -8.20 -5.09
N ASN A 9 23.19 -7.95 -3.80
CA ASN A 9 22.13 -7.48 -2.90
C ASN A 9 21.77 -6.01 -3.17
N ASP A 10 22.77 -5.17 -3.49
CA ASP A 10 22.55 -3.75 -3.77
C ASP A 10 21.70 -3.55 -5.04
N SER A 11 21.91 -4.38 -6.08
CA SER A 11 21.15 -4.30 -7.33
C SER A 11 19.69 -4.77 -7.17
N GLU A 12 19.42 -5.72 -6.29
CA GLU A 12 18.06 -6.22 -6.00
C GLU A 12 17.28 -5.19 -5.18
N THR A 13 17.89 -4.62 -4.17
CA THR A 13 17.32 -3.54 -3.35
C THR A 13 16.95 -2.33 -4.19
N GLU A 14 17.81 -1.92 -5.12
CA GLU A 14 17.55 -0.78 -6.00
C GLU A 14 16.39 -1.06 -6.98
N ARG A 15 16.29 -2.27 -7.51
CA ARG A 15 15.14 -2.68 -8.34
C ARG A 15 13.84 -2.66 -7.56
N MET A 16 13.84 -3.19 -6.34
CA MET A 16 12.69 -3.18 -5.44
C MET A 16 12.26 -1.73 -5.17
N ARG A 17 13.18 -0.85 -4.79
CA ARG A 17 12.92 0.57 -4.56
C ARG A 17 12.28 1.23 -5.79
N THR A 18 12.91 1.06 -6.95
CA THR A 18 12.41 1.63 -8.21
C THR A 18 11.00 1.16 -8.54
N GLU A 19 10.71 -0.12 -8.34
CA GLU A 19 9.37 -0.68 -8.62
C GLU A 19 8.33 -0.16 -7.64
N ILE A 20 8.63 -0.08 -6.34
CA ILE A 20 7.76 0.51 -5.34
C ILE A 20 7.50 1.99 -5.63
N GLU A 21 8.53 2.78 -5.94
CA GLU A 21 8.38 4.19 -6.30
C GLU A 21 7.50 4.39 -7.54
N ARG A 22 7.61 3.50 -8.54
CA ARG A 22 6.74 3.51 -9.71
C ARG A 22 5.30 3.22 -9.33
N MET A 23 5.04 2.15 -8.57
CA MET A 23 3.69 1.80 -8.11
C MET A 23 3.09 2.93 -7.26
N PHE A 24 3.89 3.51 -6.38
CA PHE A 24 3.48 4.65 -5.55
C PHE A 24 3.10 5.85 -6.43
N THR A 25 3.91 6.19 -7.42
CA THR A 25 3.62 7.27 -8.37
C THR A 25 2.32 6.99 -9.15
N ASP A 26 2.12 5.74 -9.59
CA ASP A 26 0.95 5.35 -10.35
C ASP A 26 -0.34 5.55 -9.51
N ILE A 27 -0.39 5.03 -8.28
CA ILE A 27 -1.57 5.16 -7.42
C ILE A 27 -1.77 6.58 -6.88
N MET A 28 -0.69 7.34 -6.65
CA MET A 28 -0.78 8.76 -6.26
C MET A 28 -1.46 9.62 -7.33
N ASN A 29 -1.25 9.31 -8.60
CA ASN A 29 -1.87 10.03 -9.72
C ASN A 29 -3.36 9.69 -9.91
N ARG A 30 -3.92 8.81 -9.08
CA ARG A 30 -5.36 8.52 -9.08
C ARG A 30 -6.07 9.32 -8.00
N TYR A 31 -7.04 10.13 -8.44
CA TYR A 31 -7.95 10.79 -7.52
C TYR A 31 -8.79 9.72 -6.82
N SER A 32 -8.86 9.78 -5.48
CA SER A 32 -9.60 8.78 -4.69
C SER A 32 -10.04 9.38 -3.35
N VAL A 33 -10.61 10.58 -3.37
CA VAL A 33 -11.31 11.12 -2.19
C VAL A 33 -12.47 10.18 -1.87
N SER A 34 -12.78 9.98 -0.59
CA SER A 34 -13.88 9.10 -0.15
C SER A 34 -15.17 9.34 -0.95
N ASP A 35 -15.82 8.29 -1.36
CA ASP A 35 -16.92 8.18 -2.35
C ASP A 35 -16.46 8.24 -3.84
N ASP A 36 -15.18 8.54 -4.16
CA ASP A 36 -14.62 8.60 -5.53
C ASP A 36 -13.47 7.60 -5.77
N GLU A 37 -13.25 6.65 -4.88
CA GLU A 37 -12.17 5.66 -4.93
C GLU A 37 -12.37 4.53 -5.95
N GLY A 38 -13.58 4.37 -6.49
CA GLY A 38 -13.93 3.30 -7.42
C GLY A 38 -12.95 3.08 -8.58
N PRO A 39 -12.52 4.13 -9.32
CA PRO A 39 -11.54 3.97 -10.39
C PRO A 39 -10.18 3.44 -9.92
N LEU A 40 -9.71 3.83 -8.74
CA LEU A 40 -8.48 3.27 -8.15
C LEU A 40 -8.70 1.81 -7.73
N ALA A 41 -9.86 1.50 -7.15
CA ALA A 41 -10.26 0.15 -6.78
C ALA A 41 -10.26 -0.80 -8.00
N ASP A 42 -10.78 -0.36 -9.15
CA ASP A 42 -10.78 -1.11 -10.41
C ASP A 42 -9.35 -1.42 -10.89
N GLU A 43 -8.44 -0.46 -10.80
CA GLU A 43 -7.05 -0.64 -11.17
C GLU A 43 -6.30 -1.60 -10.24
N VAL A 44 -6.54 -1.50 -8.94
CA VAL A 44 -5.99 -2.41 -7.92
C VAL A 44 -6.51 -3.83 -8.14
N GLU A 45 -7.81 -4.01 -8.37
CA GLU A 45 -8.39 -5.32 -8.70
C GLU A 45 -7.76 -5.91 -9.96
N ALA A 46 -7.66 -5.11 -11.03
CA ALA A 46 -7.05 -5.54 -12.28
C ALA A 46 -5.56 -5.91 -12.11
N PHE A 47 -4.82 -5.19 -11.27
CA PHE A 47 -3.43 -5.50 -10.95
C PHE A 47 -3.30 -6.82 -10.18
N LEU A 48 -4.07 -7.00 -9.11
CA LEU A 48 -4.06 -8.19 -8.27
C LEU A 48 -4.52 -9.44 -9.04
N SER A 49 -5.53 -9.30 -9.89
CA SER A 49 -6.08 -10.40 -10.71
C SER A 49 -5.11 -10.94 -11.76
N ARG A 50 -4.07 -10.17 -12.12
CA ARG A 50 -2.98 -10.65 -12.98
C ARG A 50 -1.97 -11.53 -12.25
N GLN A 51 -2.06 -11.66 -10.92
CA GLN A 51 -1.14 -12.45 -10.11
C GLN A 51 -1.70 -13.87 -9.94
N PRO A 52 -1.17 -14.91 -10.63
CA PRO A 52 -1.79 -16.24 -10.66
C PRO A 52 -1.73 -17.00 -9.33
N HIS A 53 -0.93 -16.53 -8.38
CA HIS A 53 -0.79 -17.10 -7.03
C HIS A 53 -1.76 -16.50 -6.02
N LEU A 54 -2.57 -15.50 -6.42
CA LEU A 54 -3.55 -14.86 -5.56
C LEU A 54 -4.97 -15.28 -5.92
N THR A 55 -5.80 -15.42 -4.91
CA THR A 55 -7.26 -15.46 -5.05
C THR A 55 -7.78 -14.08 -4.71
N VAL A 56 -8.38 -13.39 -5.67
CA VAL A 56 -8.90 -12.03 -5.51
C VAL A 56 -10.42 -12.06 -5.33
N ARG A 57 -10.91 -11.28 -4.38
CA ARG A 57 -12.33 -11.07 -4.10
C ARG A 57 -12.59 -9.58 -3.95
N ARG A 58 -13.79 -9.14 -4.29
CA ARG A 58 -14.21 -7.74 -4.17
C ARG A 58 -15.56 -7.63 -3.45
N HIS A 59 -15.68 -6.64 -2.57
CA HIS A 59 -16.94 -6.23 -1.93
C HIS A 59 -17.03 -4.69 -1.96
N GLY A 60 -17.93 -4.16 -2.80
CA GLY A 60 -17.90 -2.72 -3.08
C GLY A 60 -16.60 -2.30 -3.74
N ASP A 61 -15.90 -1.32 -3.17
CA ASP A 61 -14.58 -0.89 -3.60
C ASP A 61 -13.43 -1.43 -2.71
N THR A 62 -13.75 -2.42 -1.89
CA THR A 62 -12.76 -3.17 -1.10
C THR A 62 -12.31 -4.44 -1.81
N MET A 63 -10.99 -4.61 -2.01
CA MET A 63 -10.38 -5.83 -2.55
C MET A 63 -9.70 -6.64 -1.46
N VAL A 64 -9.87 -7.96 -1.53
CA VAL A 64 -9.17 -8.91 -0.67
C VAL A 64 -8.43 -9.91 -1.56
N ALA A 65 -7.12 -9.93 -1.50
CA ALA A 65 -6.27 -10.83 -2.27
C ALA A 65 -5.49 -11.76 -1.34
N SER A 66 -5.60 -13.07 -1.54
CA SER A 66 -5.03 -14.05 -0.61
C SER A 66 -4.16 -15.08 -1.32
N THR A 67 -3.01 -15.42 -0.73
CA THR A 67 -2.33 -16.68 -1.02
C THR A 67 -3.08 -17.84 -0.35
N ASN A 68 -2.99 -19.04 -0.94
CA ASN A 68 -3.60 -20.25 -0.39
C ASN A 68 -2.61 -21.42 -0.51
N LEU A 69 -1.44 -21.26 0.12
CA LEU A 69 -0.35 -22.24 0.11
C LEU A 69 -0.52 -23.32 1.17
N GLY A 70 -1.52 -23.21 2.04
CA GLY A 70 -1.77 -24.12 3.14
C GLY A 70 -0.75 -23.99 4.28
N ARG A 71 -0.28 -22.77 4.52
CA ARG A 71 0.63 -22.50 5.63
C ARG A 71 -0.12 -22.59 6.97
N GLU A 72 0.62 -22.93 8.03
CA GLU A 72 0.07 -23.04 9.39
C GLU A 72 -0.53 -21.71 9.91
N ARG A 73 0.05 -20.57 9.48
CA ARG A 73 -0.37 -19.24 9.92
C ARG A 73 -0.60 -18.32 8.73
N ARG A 74 -1.42 -17.29 8.97
CA ARG A 74 -1.78 -16.25 8.01
C ARG A 74 -1.55 -14.88 8.60
N VAL A 75 -0.93 -14.00 7.80
CA VAL A 75 -0.78 -12.57 8.11
C VAL A 75 -1.70 -11.77 7.20
N VAL A 76 -2.44 -10.84 7.79
CA VAL A 76 -3.27 -9.87 7.07
C VAL A 76 -2.51 -8.55 7.01
N LEU A 77 -2.41 -7.97 5.80
CA LEU A 77 -1.92 -6.61 5.59
C LEU A 77 -3.09 -5.79 5.06
N ALA A 78 -3.39 -4.66 5.70
CA ALA A 78 -4.51 -3.83 5.30
C ALA A 78 -4.12 -2.36 5.15
N GLY A 79 -4.68 -1.72 4.12
CA GLY A 79 -4.56 -0.31 3.84
C GLY A 79 -5.79 0.21 3.11
N HIS A 80 -6.06 1.54 3.24
CA HIS A 80 -7.20 2.16 2.61
C HIS A 80 -6.84 2.92 1.34
N LEU A 81 -7.75 2.92 0.38
CA LEU A 81 -7.58 3.55 -0.93
C LEU A 81 -8.04 5.00 -0.97
N ASP A 82 -8.97 5.36 -0.10
CA ASP A 82 -9.55 6.70 -0.08
C ASP A 82 -8.63 7.70 0.62
N THR A 83 -8.95 8.96 0.45
CA THR A 83 -8.29 10.09 1.10
C THR A 83 -9.32 11.11 1.54
N VAL A 84 -8.98 11.94 2.52
CA VAL A 84 -9.72 13.18 2.78
C VAL A 84 -9.66 14.12 1.56
N PRO A 85 -10.54 15.14 1.48
CA PRO A 85 -10.56 16.08 0.36
C PRO A 85 -9.21 16.72 0.06
N VAL A 86 -8.93 16.93 -1.22
CA VAL A 86 -7.73 17.63 -1.68
C VAL A 86 -7.81 19.12 -1.35
N ILE A 87 -6.69 19.74 -0.95
CA ILE A 87 -6.56 21.18 -0.69
C ILE A 87 -5.26 21.63 -1.36
N ASP A 88 -5.32 22.02 -2.62
CA ASP A 88 -4.19 22.48 -3.44
C ASP A 88 -2.99 21.51 -3.51
N ASN A 89 -3.21 20.23 -3.15
CA ASN A 89 -2.20 19.17 -3.07
C ASN A 89 -2.49 17.99 -4.00
N PHE A 90 -3.12 18.29 -5.14
CA PHE A 90 -3.32 17.38 -6.27
C PHE A 90 -3.25 18.20 -7.58
N PRO A 91 -2.58 17.70 -8.65
CA PRO A 91 -1.91 16.41 -8.76
C PRO A 91 -0.65 16.29 -7.90
N PRO A 92 -0.24 15.06 -7.52
CA PRO A 92 0.97 14.83 -6.75
C PRO A 92 2.23 15.13 -7.59
N ARG A 93 3.35 15.35 -6.91
CA ARG A 93 4.65 15.53 -7.57
C ARG A 93 5.80 15.11 -6.68
N TRP A 94 6.86 14.64 -7.29
CA TRP A 94 8.13 14.48 -6.61
C TRP A 94 8.81 15.84 -6.43
N LEU A 95 9.19 16.14 -5.20
CA LEU A 95 9.99 17.32 -4.84
C LEU A 95 11.46 16.91 -4.78
N GLU A 96 12.29 17.65 -5.48
CA GLU A 96 13.74 17.42 -5.46
C GLU A 96 14.35 17.99 -4.17
N PRO A 97 15.51 17.48 -3.72
CA PRO A 97 16.20 18.00 -2.53
C PRO A 97 16.40 19.53 -2.60
N GLY A 98 16.00 20.21 -1.53
CA GLY A 98 16.05 21.68 -1.45
C GLY A 98 14.78 22.40 -1.96
N ASP A 99 13.75 21.68 -2.40
CA ASP A 99 12.46 22.30 -2.72
C ASP A 99 11.87 22.94 -1.44
N PRO A 100 11.41 24.20 -1.49
CA PRO A 100 10.91 24.92 -0.31
C PRO A 100 9.62 24.35 0.29
N LEU A 101 8.94 23.44 -0.39
CA LEU A 101 7.78 22.71 0.15
C LEU A 101 8.20 21.54 1.03
N ILE A 102 9.47 21.11 0.99
CA ILE A 102 9.95 20.06 1.91
C ILE A 102 10.17 20.71 3.27
N ARG A 103 9.49 20.21 4.28
CA ARG A 103 9.63 20.66 5.66
C ARG A 103 11.09 20.44 6.13
N GLU A 104 11.60 21.33 6.96
CA GLU A 104 12.97 21.29 7.46
C GLU A 104 13.31 20.00 8.21
N ASP A 105 12.36 19.48 9.02
CA ASP A 105 12.52 18.21 9.74
C ASP A 105 12.63 17.00 8.80
N ILE A 106 11.86 16.98 7.72
CA ILE A 106 11.96 15.94 6.69
C ILE A 106 13.30 16.04 5.93
N ALA A 107 13.68 17.24 5.51
CA ALA A 107 14.94 17.47 4.83
C ALA A 107 16.16 17.08 5.71
N ALA A 108 16.06 17.30 7.02
CA ALA A 108 17.10 16.92 7.97
C ALA A 108 17.15 15.41 8.23
N ALA A 109 15.99 14.73 8.27
CA ALA A 109 15.89 13.29 8.48
C ALA A 109 16.33 12.48 7.24
N TYR A 110 16.10 13.01 6.04
CA TYR A 110 16.36 12.34 4.75
C TYR A 110 17.18 13.23 3.80
N PRO A 111 18.44 13.55 4.15
CA PRO A 111 19.25 14.48 3.37
C PRO A 111 19.55 13.92 1.96
N GLY A 112 19.25 14.71 0.96
CA GLY A 112 19.48 14.34 -0.45
C GLY A 112 18.42 13.43 -1.08
N GLU A 113 17.36 13.06 -0.35
CA GLU A 113 16.25 12.25 -0.89
C GLU A 113 15.16 13.12 -1.50
N ARG A 114 14.49 12.59 -2.52
CA ARG A 114 13.26 13.15 -3.08
C ARG A 114 12.09 12.88 -2.13
N VAL A 115 11.11 13.76 -2.14
CA VAL A 115 9.88 13.60 -1.35
C VAL A 115 8.66 13.63 -2.26
N MET A 116 7.76 12.67 -2.11
CA MET A 116 6.46 12.73 -2.77
C MET A 116 5.57 13.72 -2.02
N TRP A 117 5.12 14.76 -2.72
CA TRP A 117 4.17 15.72 -2.22
C TRP A 117 2.80 15.48 -2.86
N GLY A 118 1.75 15.37 -2.05
CA GLY A 118 0.39 15.18 -2.55
C GLY A 118 -0.55 14.58 -1.52
N ARG A 119 -1.85 14.70 -1.74
CA ARG A 119 -2.87 14.08 -0.90
C ARG A 119 -2.75 12.57 -0.94
N GLY A 120 -2.75 11.91 0.23
CA GLY A 120 -2.60 10.46 0.35
C GLY A 120 -1.15 9.96 0.32
N ALA A 121 -0.14 10.85 0.19
CA ALA A 121 1.26 10.40 0.11
C ALA A 121 1.72 9.66 1.36
N THR A 122 1.36 10.16 2.54
CA THR A 122 1.66 9.52 3.83
C THR A 122 0.51 8.63 4.27
N ASP A 123 -0.71 9.08 4.10
CA ASP A 123 -1.95 8.43 4.54
C ASP A 123 -2.84 8.10 3.33
N MET A 124 -2.81 6.82 2.88
CA MET A 124 -1.73 5.87 3.20
C MET A 124 -1.22 5.15 1.93
N LYS A 125 -1.29 5.83 0.77
CA LYS A 125 -0.92 5.24 -0.54
C LYS A 125 0.52 4.75 -0.62
N ALA A 126 1.45 5.28 0.21
CA ALA A 126 2.81 4.75 0.29
C ALA A 126 2.81 3.31 0.81
N SER A 127 2.03 3.02 1.85
CA SER A 127 1.85 1.65 2.37
C SER A 127 1.15 0.76 1.36
N ASP A 128 0.13 1.27 0.66
CA ASP A 128 -0.56 0.51 -0.40
C ASP A 128 0.40 0.11 -1.53
N ALA A 129 1.31 0.99 -1.95
CA ALA A 129 2.31 0.69 -2.95
C ALA A 129 3.24 -0.45 -2.51
N VAL A 130 3.68 -0.44 -1.25
CA VAL A 130 4.47 -1.54 -0.67
C VAL A 130 3.66 -2.83 -0.65
N MET A 131 2.39 -2.78 -0.24
CA MET A 131 1.52 -3.96 -0.22
C MET A 131 1.28 -4.53 -1.62
N LEU A 132 1.08 -3.69 -2.64
CA LEU A 132 0.96 -4.11 -4.04
C LEU A 132 2.25 -4.78 -4.54
N TYR A 133 3.42 -4.21 -4.20
CA TYR A 133 4.70 -4.82 -4.52
C TYR A 133 4.85 -6.21 -3.87
N LEU A 134 4.55 -6.33 -2.59
CA LEU A 134 4.58 -7.61 -1.86
C LEU A 134 3.59 -8.62 -2.47
N ALA A 135 2.37 -8.19 -2.79
CA ALA A 135 1.35 -9.02 -3.41
C ALA A 135 1.81 -9.59 -4.77
N ALA A 136 2.53 -8.83 -5.57
CA ALA A 136 3.06 -9.28 -6.85
C ALA A 136 4.28 -10.20 -6.74
N ASN A 137 5.15 -9.97 -5.74
CA ASN A 137 6.49 -10.57 -5.69
C ASN A 137 6.62 -11.72 -4.69
N LEU A 138 5.84 -11.74 -3.60
CA LEU A 138 5.88 -12.82 -2.59
C LEU A 138 5.04 -14.03 -2.99
N LYS A 139 5.55 -14.81 -3.94
CA LYS A 139 4.84 -15.99 -4.47
C LYS A 139 4.90 -17.21 -3.54
N ASN A 140 5.91 -17.29 -2.67
CA ASN A 140 6.12 -18.42 -1.75
C ASN A 140 6.54 -17.95 -0.34
N PRO A 141 5.72 -17.12 0.34
CA PRO A 141 6.02 -16.62 1.66
C PRO A 141 6.00 -17.72 2.73
N LYS A 142 6.63 -17.44 3.88
CA LYS A 142 6.66 -18.32 5.04
C LYS A 142 5.26 -18.56 5.62
N TYR A 143 4.40 -17.54 5.64
CA TYR A 143 3.01 -17.57 6.09
C TYR A 143 2.08 -17.35 4.91
N ASP A 144 0.85 -17.83 4.95
CA ASP A 144 -0.16 -17.34 4.01
C ASP A 144 -0.42 -15.86 4.24
N LEU A 145 -0.64 -15.11 3.16
CA LEU A 145 -0.87 -13.68 3.21
C LEU A 145 -2.27 -13.35 2.73
N THR A 146 -2.86 -12.34 3.35
CA THR A 146 -4.07 -11.68 2.87
C THR A 146 -3.79 -10.18 2.79
N PHE A 147 -3.96 -9.61 1.61
CA PHE A 147 -3.88 -8.17 1.35
C PHE A 147 -5.29 -7.62 1.25
N VAL A 148 -5.57 -6.58 2.01
CA VAL A 148 -6.87 -5.89 2.02
C VAL A 148 -6.64 -4.43 1.64
N PHE A 149 -7.24 -4.01 0.53
CA PHE A 149 -7.28 -2.62 0.09
C PHE A 149 -8.73 -2.16 0.22
N TYR A 150 -9.04 -1.34 1.21
CA TYR A 150 -10.42 -1.04 1.57
C TYR A 150 -10.78 0.43 1.31
N ASP A 151 -12.06 0.67 1.13
CA ASP A 151 -12.66 1.96 0.86
C ASP A 151 -13.19 2.62 2.15
N HIS A 152 -13.41 3.95 2.08
CA HIS A 152 -14.13 4.73 3.09
C HIS A 152 -13.55 4.66 4.51
N GLU A 153 -12.22 4.75 4.65
CA GLU A 153 -11.57 4.88 5.97
C GLU A 153 -11.83 6.27 6.56
N GLU A 154 -11.67 7.30 5.75
CA GLU A 154 -11.61 8.73 6.10
C GLU A 154 -12.99 9.36 6.37
N VAL A 155 -14.04 8.54 6.47
CA VAL A 155 -15.41 8.99 6.66
C VAL A 155 -16.11 8.18 7.76
N ALA A 156 -17.44 8.30 7.87
CA ALA A 156 -18.21 7.62 8.92
C ALA A 156 -18.01 6.10 8.89
N ALA A 157 -17.77 5.49 10.06
CA ALA A 157 -17.45 4.08 10.23
C ALA A 157 -18.46 3.10 9.61
N GLU A 158 -19.71 3.52 9.42
CA GLU A 158 -20.76 2.73 8.75
C GLU A 158 -20.47 2.54 7.25
N LYS A 159 -19.68 3.43 6.65
CA LYS A 159 -19.26 3.34 5.26
C LYS A 159 -18.02 2.46 5.09
N ASN A 160 -17.18 2.30 6.10
CA ASN A 160 -15.87 1.64 6.05
C ASN A 160 -15.94 0.24 5.44
N GLY A 161 -15.19 0.04 4.36
CA GLY A 161 -15.21 -1.19 3.58
C GLY A 161 -14.65 -2.40 4.31
N LEU A 162 -13.59 -2.22 5.11
CA LEU A 162 -13.02 -3.29 5.93
C LEU A 162 -14.05 -3.80 6.95
N ARG A 163 -14.79 -2.89 7.59
CA ARG A 163 -15.88 -3.25 8.48
C ARG A 163 -16.98 -4.04 7.77
N LYS A 164 -17.41 -3.60 6.59
CA LYS A 164 -18.42 -4.29 5.79
C LYS A 164 -17.99 -5.71 5.41
N VAL A 165 -16.72 -5.88 5.03
CA VAL A 165 -16.15 -7.22 4.76
C VAL A 165 -16.11 -8.06 6.04
N ALA A 166 -15.71 -7.49 7.19
CA ALA A 166 -15.69 -8.20 8.47
C ALA A 166 -17.10 -8.69 8.90
N GLU A 167 -18.14 -7.91 8.61
CA GLU A 167 -19.53 -8.27 8.92
C GLU A 167 -20.12 -9.29 7.93
N SER A 168 -19.82 -9.19 6.64
CA SER A 168 -20.45 -10.02 5.59
C SER A 168 -19.62 -11.24 5.16
N HIS A 169 -18.29 -11.13 5.20
CA HIS A 169 -17.34 -12.14 4.73
C HIS A 169 -16.14 -12.27 5.68
N PRO A 170 -16.36 -12.56 6.98
CA PRO A 170 -15.28 -12.60 7.97
C PRO A 170 -14.18 -13.60 7.63
N ASP A 171 -14.50 -14.66 6.89
CA ASP A 171 -13.58 -15.69 6.41
C ASP A 171 -12.54 -15.16 5.41
N TRP A 172 -12.81 -14.02 4.72
CA TRP A 172 -11.86 -13.45 3.78
C TRP A 172 -10.65 -12.77 4.46
N ILE A 173 -10.86 -12.27 5.66
CA ILE A 173 -9.86 -11.49 6.39
C ILE A 173 -9.39 -12.16 7.68
N GLN A 174 -9.71 -13.43 7.86
CA GLN A 174 -9.23 -14.20 9.01
C GLN A 174 -7.72 -14.38 8.94
N GLY A 175 -7.02 -14.13 10.07
CA GLY A 175 -5.58 -14.29 10.20
C GLY A 175 -5.13 -14.38 11.63
N ASP A 176 -3.87 -14.81 11.84
CA ASP A 176 -3.26 -14.93 13.17
C ASP A 176 -2.64 -13.61 13.63
N PHE A 177 -2.30 -12.74 12.68
CA PHE A 177 -1.69 -11.45 12.90
C PHE A 177 -2.10 -10.47 11.80
N ALA A 178 -2.27 -9.21 12.15
CA ALA A 178 -2.58 -8.14 11.20
C ALA A 178 -1.57 -7.00 11.31
N VAL A 179 -1.21 -6.44 10.15
CA VAL A 179 -0.46 -5.20 10.01
C VAL A 179 -1.37 -4.21 9.27
N ILE A 180 -1.66 -3.10 9.91
CA ILE A 180 -2.36 -1.98 9.28
C ILE A 180 -1.28 -0.96 8.89
N GLY A 181 -1.28 -0.53 7.64
CA GLY A 181 -0.23 0.33 7.09
C GLY A 181 -0.36 1.81 7.44
N GLU A 182 -1.13 2.16 8.47
CA GLU A 182 -1.36 3.53 8.92
C GLU A 182 -0.09 4.24 9.38
N PRO A 183 0.04 5.56 9.13
CA PRO A 183 1.17 6.36 9.57
C PRO A 183 1.05 6.70 11.06
N THR A 184 1.70 5.92 11.92
CA THR A 184 1.66 6.09 13.38
C THR A 184 2.93 6.72 13.97
N ASP A 185 3.86 7.21 13.14
CA ASP A 185 5.21 7.64 13.56
C ASP A 185 5.93 6.60 14.44
N CYS A 186 5.63 5.30 14.22
CA CYS A 186 6.07 4.19 15.08
C CYS A 186 5.64 4.33 16.54
N GLY A 187 4.64 5.16 16.81
CA GLY A 187 3.99 5.27 18.12
C GLY A 187 3.05 4.08 18.37
N ILE A 188 3.02 3.60 19.60
CA ILE A 188 2.08 2.58 20.08
C ILE A 188 1.11 3.23 21.04
#